data_784dabcaeada2eca9b6f4304109113e9
#
_entry.id   784dabcaeada2eca9b6f4304109113e9
#
_cell.length_a   1.000
_cell.length_b   1.000
_cell.length_c   1.000
_cell.angle_alpha   90.00
_cell.angle_beta   90.00
_cell.angle_gamma   90.00
#
_symmetry.space_group_name_H-M   'P 1'
#
loop_
_entity.id
_entity.type
_entity.pdbx_description
1 polymer ?
#
loop_
_entity_poly.entity_id
_entity_poly.type
_entity_poly.pdbx_seq_one_letter_code
_entity_poly.pdbx_strand_id
1 'polypeptide(L)'
;WGRHWLDEARYADSLGYEKDSVKKDAWRYRDWVVDALNADMSFEIFSRYQLAGDLMPQTESGALIATKLHLQTQFNLEGGIDAEEDRVKRVVDRVNMFSSTWLGLTMACSQCHDHPYDPISQREYYSLYAFFNNMDMDASFLGAGSENEESLLKERAGIAEKLEQMLLRQISDKNLSNQTVGLLGRLFIFDNEKGLTRHMRERAEKRRETYVLTRGDFLRPDIQQGLVVPDTP
;
A
#
# COMPACT_ATOMS: atom_id res chain seq x y z
N TRP A 1 -14.56 10.27 -16.35
CA TRP A 1 -13.16 9.80 -16.33
C TRP A 1 -12.81 9.17 -14.99
N GLY A 2 -13.16 9.78 -13.85
CA GLY A 2 -12.81 9.28 -12.52
C GLY A 2 -13.18 7.82 -12.29
N ARG A 3 -14.36 7.38 -12.72
CA ARG A 3 -14.77 5.98 -12.65
C ARG A 3 -13.82 5.06 -13.41
N HIS A 4 -13.47 5.41 -14.65
CA HIS A 4 -12.56 4.58 -15.45
C HIS A 4 -11.17 4.48 -14.83
N TRP A 5 -10.66 5.60 -14.26
CA TRP A 5 -9.41 5.56 -13.55
C TRP A 5 -9.46 4.68 -12.29
N LEU A 6 -10.56 4.76 -11.53
CA LEU A 6 -10.76 3.94 -10.34
C LEU A 6 -10.92 2.44 -10.69
N ASP A 7 -11.49 2.12 -11.84
CA ASP A 7 -11.56 0.74 -12.35
C ASP A 7 -10.13 0.22 -12.67
N GLU A 8 -9.28 1.01 -13.36
CA GLU A 8 -7.87 0.66 -13.61
C GLU A 8 -7.06 0.55 -12.31
N ALA A 9 -7.30 1.45 -11.35
CA ALA A 9 -6.69 1.39 -10.02
C ALA A 9 -7.21 0.21 -9.18
N ARG A 10 -8.22 -0.53 -9.61
CA ARG A 10 -8.90 -1.63 -8.89
C ARG A 10 -9.45 -1.17 -7.55
N TYR A 11 -9.97 0.07 -7.50
CA TYR A 11 -10.52 0.65 -6.30
C TYR A 11 -11.65 -0.21 -5.72
N ALA A 12 -11.56 -0.46 -4.43
CA ALA A 12 -12.63 -1.06 -3.65
C ALA A 12 -12.66 -0.49 -2.23
N ASP A 13 -13.85 -0.36 -1.66
CA ASP A 13 -14.06 0.09 -0.27
C ASP A 13 -13.81 -1.05 0.74
N SER A 14 -13.42 -2.24 0.29
CA SER A 14 -13.17 -3.41 1.13
C SER A 14 -11.85 -4.10 0.79
N LEU A 15 -11.39 -5.01 1.67
CA LEU A 15 -10.10 -5.66 1.57
C LEU A 15 -10.06 -6.81 0.57
N GLY A 16 -11.20 -7.40 0.25
CA GLY A 16 -11.31 -8.66 -0.47
C GLY A 16 -11.12 -9.89 0.43
N TYR A 17 -11.11 -11.09 -0.15
CA TYR A 17 -11.07 -12.38 0.52
C TYR A 17 -12.29 -12.65 1.44
N GLU A 18 -12.28 -13.77 2.18
CA GLU A 18 -13.42 -14.17 3.04
C GLU A 18 -13.65 -13.17 4.19
N LYS A 19 -12.58 -12.63 4.78
CA LYS A 19 -12.67 -11.57 5.80
C LYS A 19 -12.70 -10.20 5.15
N ASP A 20 -13.69 -9.95 4.32
CA ASP A 20 -13.83 -8.74 3.54
C ASP A 20 -14.23 -7.53 4.38
N SER A 21 -13.28 -7.02 5.14
CA SER A 21 -13.46 -5.85 6.00
C SER A 21 -13.45 -4.56 5.20
N VAL A 22 -14.22 -3.56 5.65
CA VAL A 22 -14.27 -2.22 5.05
C VAL A 22 -12.93 -1.50 5.20
N LYS A 23 -12.42 -0.92 4.12
CA LYS A 23 -11.29 0.02 4.12
C LYS A 23 -11.81 1.43 4.46
N LYS A 24 -11.84 1.77 5.74
CA LYS A 24 -12.49 2.98 6.27
C LYS A 24 -12.02 4.31 5.65
N ASP A 25 -10.81 4.36 5.12
CA ASP A 25 -10.18 5.54 4.55
C ASP A 25 -9.94 5.43 3.03
N ALA A 26 -10.50 4.41 2.36
CA ALA A 26 -10.37 4.21 0.91
C ALA A 26 -10.96 5.37 0.12
N TRP A 27 -12.10 5.91 0.58
CA TRP A 27 -12.79 7.03 -0.04
C TRP A 27 -11.91 8.27 -0.28
N ARG A 28 -10.86 8.48 0.54
CA ARG A 28 -9.93 9.60 0.35
C ARG A 28 -9.19 9.53 -0.98
N TYR A 29 -8.80 8.33 -1.42
CA TYR A 29 -8.18 8.15 -2.73
C TYR A 29 -9.17 8.40 -3.85
N ARG A 30 -10.39 7.87 -3.74
CA ARG A 30 -11.46 8.10 -4.72
C ARG A 30 -11.71 9.60 -4.89
N ASP A 31 -11.90 10.30 -3.79
CA ASP A 31 -12.21 11.72 -3.79
C ASP A 31 -11.02 12.52 -4.36
N TRP A 32 -9.77 12.16 -3.99
CA TRP A 32 -8.59 12.76 -4.58
C TRP A 32 -8.54 12.59 -6.12
N VAL A 33 -8.85 11.42 -6.64
CA VAL A 33 -8.91 11.17 -8.10
C VAL A 33 -9.96 12.07 -8.75
N VAL A 34 -11.14 12.18 -8.14
CA VAL A 34 -12.23 13.02 -8.67
C VAL A 34 -11.82 14.49 -8.66
N ASP A 35 -11.24 14.97 -7.56
CA ASP A 35 -10.83 16.36 -7.40
C ASP A 35 -9.67 16.72 -8.36
N ALA A 36 -8.69 15.83 -8.51
CA ALA A 36 -7.58 16.02 -9.44
C ALA A 36 -8.07 16.16 -10.91
N LEU A 37 -9.01 15.32 -11.32
CA LEU A 37 -9.60 15.38 -12.66
C LEU A 37 -10.48 16.61 -12.84
N ASN A 38 -11.25 17.01 -11.82
CA ASN A 38 -12.06 18.23 -11.88
C ASN A 38 -11.21 19.50 -11.91
N ALA A 39 -10.03 19.48 -11.27
CA ALA A 39 -9.06 20.56 -11.31
C ALA A 39 -8.21 20.58 -12.58
N ASP A 40 -8.45 19.69 -13.53
CA ASP A 40 -7.65 19.51 -14.76
C ASP A 40 -6.16 19.34 -14.47
N MET A 41 -5.84 18.58 -13.42
CA MET A 41 -4.46 18.28 -13.06
C MET A 41 -3.72 17.64 -14.23
N SER A 42 -2.50 18.12 -14.55
CA SER A 42 -1.74 17.52 -15.63
C SER A 42 -1.46 16.04 -15.37
N PHE A 43 -1.49 15.21 -16.42
CA PHE A 43 -1.25 13.76 -16.30
C PHE A 43 0.12 13.45 -15.68
N GLU A 44 1.11 14.31 -15.95
CA GLU A 44 2.44 14.18 -15.32
C GLU A 44 2.38 14.29 -13.80
N ILE A 45 1.76 15.33 -13.26
CA ILE A 45 1.62 15.53 -11.80
C ILE A 45 0.72 14.47 -11.20
N PHE A 46 -0.40 14.15 -11.86
CA PHE A 46 -1.32 13.11 -11.44
C PHE A 46 -0.64 11.74 -11.31
N SER A 47 0.23 11.39 -12.26
CA SER A 47 1.00 10.15 -12.23
C SER A 47 2.09 10.19 -11.15
N ARG A 48 2.87 11.25 -11.07
CA ARG A 48 3.94 11.41 -10.07
C ARG A 48 3.41 11.29 -8.65
N TYR A 49 2.27 11.91 -8.34
CA TYR A 49 1.68 11.85 -7.01
C TYR A 49 1.25 10.44 -6.66
N GLN A 50 0.68 9.70 -7.59
CA GLN A 50 0.24 8.33 -7.33
C GLN A 50 1.40 7.35 -7.20
N LEU A 51 2.45 7.49 -8.00
CA LEU A 51 3.57 6.56 -8.03
C LEU A 51 4.64 6.85 -6.97
N ALA A 52 4.88 8.12 -6.65
CA ALA A 52 5.98 8.56 -5.81
C ALA A 52 5.65 9.83 -5.00
N GLY A 53 4.40 9.98 -4.58
CA GLY A 53 3.95 11.17 -3.85
C GLY A 53 4.66 11.37 -2.50
N ASP A 54 5.13 10.30 -1.88
CA ASP A 54 5.92 10.34 -0.64
C ASP A 54 7.35 10.87 -0.84
N LEU A 55 7.86 10.84 -2.08
CA LEU A 55 9.20 11.33 -2.43
C LEU A 55 9.21 12.78 -2.95
N MET A 56 8.05 13.43 -3.01
CA MET A 56 7.98 14.82 -3.49
C MET A 56 8.65 15.77 -2.49
N PRO A 57 9.36 16.84 -2.97
CA PRO A 57 10.16 17.75 -2.12
C PRO A 57 9.38 18.46 -1.01
N GLN A 58 8.10 18.68 -1.22
CA GLN A 58 7.15 19.16 -0.21
C GLN A 58 5.99 18.21 -0.24
N THR A 59 5.97 17.28 0.70
CA THR A 59 4.93 16.26 0.76
C THR A 59 3.60 16.89 1.14
N GLU A 60 2.87 17.36 0.15
CA GLU A 60 1.49 17.82 0.34
C GLU A 60 0.61 16.64 0.74
N SER A 61 -0.37 16.90 1.58
CA SER A 61 -1.33 15.87 2.01
C SER A 61 -2.01 15.16 0.82
N GLY A 62 -2.24 15.89 -0.28
CA GLY A 62 -2.77 15.35 -1.53
C GLY A 62 -1.85 14.33 -2.19
N ALA A 63 -0.52 14.57 -2.19
CA ALA A 63 0.45 13.63 -2.75
C ALA A 63 0.50 12.31 -1.95
N LEU A 64 0.45 12.38 -0.60
CA LEU A 64 0.37 11.18 0.24
C LEU A 64 -0.94 10.41 0.02
N ILE A 65 -2.07 11.10 -0.13
CA ILE A 65 -3.35 10.45 -0.45
C ILE A 65 -3.25 9.71 -1.79
N ALA A 66 -2.61 10.30 -2.78
CA ALA A 66 -2.45 9.71 -4.10
C ALA A 66 -1.71 8.36 -4.06
N THR A 67 -0.71 8.20 -3.18
CA THR A 67 0.03 6.93 -3.03
C THR A 67 -0.85 5.78 -2.55
N LYS A 68 -2.09 6.05 -2.10
CA LYS A 68 -3.08 5.02 -1.78
C LYS A 68 -3.48 4.16 -2.99
N LEU A 69 -3.11 4.57 -4.21
CA LEU A 69 -3.15 3.69 -5.38
C LEU A 69 -2.53 2.32 -5.05
N HIS A 70 -1.38 2.31 -4.40
CA HIS A 70 -0.67 1.08 -4.04
C HIS A 70 -1.33 0.26 -2.92
N LEU A 71 -2.34 0.83 -2.25
CA LEU A 71 -3.16 0.14 -1.25
C LEU A 71 -4.45 -0.45 -1.85
N GLN A 72 -4.69 -0.27 -3.16
CA GLN A 72 -5.86 -0.84 -3.85
C GLN A 72 -5.68 -2.32 -4.20
N THR A 73 -4.62 -2.96 -3.71
CA THR A 73 -4.44 -4.41 -3.75
C THR A 73 -5.39 -5.09 -2.74
N GLN A 74 -5.68 -6.36 -2.96
CA GLN A 74 -6.35 -7.17 -1.96
C GLN A 74 -5.42 -7.45 -0.77
N PHE A 75 -5.99 -7.52 0.43
CA PHE A 75 -5.28 -7.89 1.65
C PHE A 75 -5.88 -9.16 2.22
N ASN A 76 -5.05 -10.18 2.38
CA ASN A 76 -5.47 -11.40 3.06
C ASN A 76 -5.24 -11.26 4.57
N LEU A 77 -6.31 -11.33 5.36
CA LEU A 77 -6.29 -11.29 6.83
C LEU A 77 -6.72 -12.63 7.46
N GLU A 78 -6.71 -13.69 6.69
CA GLU A 78 -7.14 -15.01 7.14
C GLU A 78 -6.07 -15.68 8.00
N GLY A 79 -6.50 -16.62 8.86
CA GLY A 79 -5.57 -17.40 9.67
C GLY A 79 -4.77 -18.37 8.80
N GLY A 80 -3.46 -18.48 9.09
CA GLY A 80 -2.58 -19.45 8.42
C GLY A 80 -1.95 -18.98 7.10
N ILE A 81 -2.10 -17.70 6.74
CA ILE A 81 -1.40 -17.13 5.58
C ILE A 81 0.10 -17.05 5.85
N ASP A 82 0.89 -17.20 4.80
CA ASP A 82 2.29 -16.76 4.81
C ASP A 82 2.34 -15.27 4.49
N ALA A 83 2.83 -14.48 5.44
CA ALA A 83 2.83 -13.02 5.33
C ALA A 83 3.76 -12.51 4.20
N GLU A 84 4.86 -13.23 3.94
CA GLU A 84 5.78 -12.88 2.86
C GLU A 84 5.20 -13.26 1.50
N GLU A 85 4.53 -14.39 1.38
CA GLU A 85 3.81 -14.76 0.16
C GLU A 85 2.73 -13.72 -0.19
N ASP A 86 1.92 -13.31 0.79
CA ASP A 86 0.90 -12.27 0.59
C ASP A 86 1.54 -10.94 0.18
N ARG A 87 2.66 -10.56 0.82
CA ARG A 87 3.40 -9.35 0.45
C ARG A 87 3.88 -9.42 -1.00
N VAL A 88 4.49 -10.53 -1.41
CA VAL A 88 4.98 -10.74 -2.79
C VAL A 88 3.84 -10.66 -3.79
N LYS A 89 2.71 -11.31 -3.52
CA LYS A 89 1.50 -11.24 -4.37
C LYS A 89 1.02 -9.81 -4.57
N ARG A 90 1.04 -8.99 -3.51
CA ARG A 90 0.65 -7.58 -3.59
C ARG A 90 1.65 -6.74 -4.39
N VAL A 91 2.95 -7.06 -4.34
CA VAL A 91 3.95 -6.38 -5.19
C VAL A 91 3.76 -6.76 -6.65
N VAL A 92 3.58 -8.05 -6.95
CA VAL A 92 3.26 -8.55 -8.31
C VAL A 92 2.01 -7.84 -8.87
N ASP A 93 0.97 -7.72 -8.05
CA ASP A 93 -0.27 -7.04 -8.44
C ASP A 93 -0.03 -5.56 -8.78
N ARG A 94 0.83 -4.84 -8.03
CA ARG A 94 1.22 -3.45 -8.35
C ARG A 94 1.98 -3.34 -9.66
N VAL A 95 2.93 -4.26 -9.91
CA VAL A 95 3.66 -4.31 -11.19
C VAL A 95 2.71 -4.50 -12.37
N ASN A 96 1.80 -5.45 -12.27
CA ASN A 96 0.85 -5.75 -13.32
C ASN A 96 -0.11 -4.58 -13.57
N MET A 97 -0.60 -3.94 -12.50
CA MET A 97 -1.43 -2.73 -12.60
C MET A 97 -0.66 -1.59 -13.25
N PHE A 98 0.56 -1.30 -12.80
CA PHE A 98 1.38 -0.26 -13.40
C PHE A 98 1.60 -0.51 -14.90
N SER A 99 1.95 -1.74 -15.26
CA SER A 99 2.21 -2.11 -16.65
C SER A 99 0.98 -1.90 -17.55
N SER A 100 -0.19 -2.33 -17.09
CA SER A 100 -1.43 -2.17 -17.87
C SER A 100 -1.87 -0.70 -17.95
N THR A 101 -1.77 0.05 -16.85
CA THR A 101 -2.32 1.42 -16.75
C THR A 101 -1.43 2.46 -17.43
N TRP A 102 -0.11 2.40 -17.22
CA TRP A 102 0.83 3.41 -17.75
C TRP A 102 1.54 2.99 -19.02
N LEU A 103 1.87 1.71 -19.16
CA LEU A 103 2.60 1.22 -20.33
C LEU A 103 1.69 0.61 -21.39
N GLY A 104 0.45 0.26 -21.06
CA GLY A 104 -0.46 -0.46 -21.95
C GLY A 104 0.01 -1.89 -22.25
N LEU A 105 0.83 -2.48 -21.38
CA LEU A 105 1.45 -3.79 -21.56
C LEU A 105 0.91 -4.81 -20.55
N THR A 106 0.77 -6.06 -20.99
CA THR A 106 0.39 -7.18 -20.12
C THR A 106 1.63 -7.98 -19.72
N MET A 107 2.35 -7.53 -18.67
CA MET A 107 3.63 -8.11 -18.29
C MET A 107 3.56 -9.34 -17.38
N ALA A 108 2.36 -9.80 -16.99
CA ALA A 108 2.20 -10.87 -16.01
C ALA A 108 2.90 -12.20 -16.37
N CYS A 109 3.01 -12.51 -17.67
CA CYS A 109 3.73 -13.70 -18.14
C CYS A 109 5.22 -13.67 -17.74
N SER A 110 5.80 -12.46 -17.71
CA SER A 110 7.22 -12.26 -17.40
C SER A 110 7.57 -12.48 -15.93
N GLN A 111 6.57 -12.69 -15.06
CA GLN A 111 6.82 -13.18 -13.71
C GLN A 111 7.51 -14.56 -13.68
N CYS A 112 7.20 -15.44 -14.64
CA CYS A 112 7.66 -16.83 -14.64
C CYS A 112 8.70 -17.15 -15.71
N HIS A 113 8.69 -16.45 -16.85
CA HIS A 113 9.57 -16.64 -18.01
C HIS A 113 9.55 -15.38 -18.86
N ASP A 114 10.46 -15.25 -19.82
CA ASP A 114 10.44 -14.15 -20.78
C ASP A 114 9.10 -14.07 -21.52
N HIS A 115 8.63 -12.85 -21.80
CA HIS A 115 7.33 -12.66 -22.43
C HIS A 115 7.29 -13.33 -23.81
N PRO A 116 6.21 -14.08 -24.14
CA PRO A 116 6.19 -14.88 -25.37
C PRO A 116 6.01 -14.06 -26.66
N TYR A 117 5.56 -12.82 -26.56
CA TYR A 117 5.24 -11.98 -27.72
C TYR A 117 5.97 -10.64 -27.72
N ASP A 118 6.12 -10.03 -26.54
CA ASP A 118 6.78 -8.73 -26.39
C ASP A 118 8.25 -8.91 -25.98
N PRO A 119 9.15 -7.99 -26.32
CA PRO A 119 10.57 -8.09 -25.99
C PRO A 119 10.83 -7.73 -24.51
N ILE A 120 10.15 -8.39 -23.61
CA ILE A 120 10.23 -8.19 -22.16
C ILE A 120 10.77 -9.47 -21.51
N SER A 121 11.95 -9.39 -20.96
CA SER A 121 12.56 -10.50 -20.21
C SER A 121 12.01 -10.62 -18.81
N GLN A 122 12.13 -11.80 -18.22
CA GLN A 122 11.82 -12.00 -16.81
C GLN A 122 12.64 -11.07 -15.92
N ARG A 123 13.91 -10.81 -16.27
CA ARG A 123 14.78 -9.91 -15.50
C ARG A 123 14.26 -8.46 -15.52
N GLU A 124 13.80 -7.95 -16.65
CA GLU A 124 13.21 -6.61 -16.74
C GLU A 124 11.92 -6.51 -15.92
N TYR A 125 11.08 -7.56 -15.89
CA TYR A 125 9.94 -7.63 -14.99
C TYR A 125 10.36 -7.45 -13.53
N TYR A 126 11.40 -8.15 -13.08
CA TYR A 126 11.89 -8.01 -11.70
C TYR A 126 12.64 -6.71 -11.45
N SER A 127 13.18 -6.06 -12.47
CA SER A 127 13.69 -4.70 -12.36
C SER A 127 12.56 -3.71 -12.06
N LEU A 128 11.44 -3.84 -12.75
CA LEU A 128 10.22 -3.06 -12.44
C LEU A 128 9.64 -3.43 -11.06
N TYR A 129 9.61 -4.72 -10.73
CA TYR A 129 9.19 -5.21 -9.41
C TYR A 129 10.00 -4.58 -8.26
N ALA A 130 11.31 -4.34 -8.46
CA ALA A 130 12.19 -3.79 -7.43
C ALA A 130 11.76 -2.40 -6.94
N PHE A 131 11.14 -1.56 -7.78
CA PHE A 131 10.56 -0.28 -7.36
C PHE A 131 9.47 -0.49 -6.29
N PHE A 132 8.53 -1.40 -6.55
CA PHE A 132 7.39 -1.64 -5.67
C PHE A 132 7.73 -2.53 -4.46
N ASN A 133 8.81 -3.33 -4.57
CA ASN A 133 9.27 -4.20 -3.49
C ASN A 133 9.78 -3.41 -2.28
N ASN A 134 10.28 -2.19 -2.52
CA ASN A 134 10.86 -1.33 -1.48
C ASN A 134 9.83 -0.40 -0.81
N MET A 135 8.54 -0.61 -1.01
CA MET A 135 7.48 0.22 -0.42
C MET A 135 6.84 -0.49 0.78
N ASP A 136 6.62 0.29 1.85
CA ASP A 136 5.86 -0.15 3.02
C ASP A 136 4.62 0.73 3.22
N MET A 137 3.62 0.16 3.89
CA MET A 137 2.45 0.92 4.33
C MET A 137 2.83 1.72 5.58
N ASP A 138 2.54 3.00 5.55
CA ASP A 138 2.72 3.93 6.67
C ASP A 138 1.40 4.66 6.96
N ALA A 139 1.35 5.46 8.00
CA ALA A 139 0.17 6.25 8.38
C ALA A 139 0.59 7.63 8.88
N SER A 140 -0.06 8.66 8.37
CA SER A 140 0.17 10.06 8.75
C SER A 140 -1.14 10.80 9.02
N PHE A 141 -1.09 11.83 9.85
CA PHE A 141 -2.21 12.73 10.08
C PHE A 141 -2.21 13.84 9.03
N LEU A 142 -3.23 13.86 8.19
CA LEU A 142 -3.35 14.84 7.12
C LEU A 142 -3.59 16.25 7.67
N GLY A 143 -2.77 17.21 7.21
CA GLY A 143 -2.90 18.61 7.60
C GLY A 143 -2.30 18.97 8.96
N ALA A 144 -1.71 18.03 9.68
CA ALA A 144 -0.89 18.34 10.83
C ALA A 144 0.51 18.78 10.36
N GLY A 145 1.01 19.92 10.82
CA GLY A 145 2.43 20.25 10.67
C GLY A 145 3.28 19.21 11.45
N SER A 146 4.56 19.06 11.09
CA SER A 146 5.43 18.01 11.64
C SER A 146 5.46 17.92 13.17
N GLU A 147 5.44 19.05 13.87
CA GLU A 147 5.40 19.08 15.35
C GLU A 147 4.05 18.61 15.91
N ASN A 148 2.96 18.95 15.24
CA ASN A 148 1.63 18.48 15.61
C ASN A 148 1.45 17.00 15.32
N GLU A 149 2.02 16.49 14.24
CA GLU A 149 1.93 15.07 13.88
C GLU A 149 2.61 14.20 14.93
N GLU A 150 3.81 14.55 15.39
CA GLU A 150 4.51 13.81 16.44
C GLU A 150 3.71 13.78 17.75
N SER A 151 3.08 14.89 18.13
CA SER A 151 2.21 14.96 19.30
C SER A 151 0.98 14.05 19.15
N LEU A 152 0.34 14.08 17.98
CA LEU A 152 -0.84 13.23 17.70
C LEU A 152 -0.46 11.74 17.66
N LEU A 153 0.70 11.38 17.11
CA LEU A 153 1.19 10.02 17.13
C LEU A 153 1.48 9.52 18.55
N LYS A 154 2.06 10.36 19.42
CA LYS A 154 2.28 10.03 20.82
C LYS A 154 0.96 9.85 21.59
N GLU A 155 -0.03 10.71 21.36
CA GLU A 155 -1.35 10.58 21.98
C GLU A 155 -2.05 9.30 21.54
N ARG A 156 -2.02 9.00 20.21
CA ARG A 156 -2.55 7.76 19.66
C ARG A 156 -1.86 6.53 20.26
N ALA A 157 -0.54 6.54 20.33
CA ALA A 157 0.24 5.45 20.90
C ALA A 157 -0.13 5.20 22.37
N GLY A 158 -0.35 6.25 23.16
CA GLY A 158 -0.79 6.14 24.55
C GLY A 158 -2.20 5.51 24.69
N ILE A 159 -3.11 5.77 23.76
CA ILE A 159 -4.44 5.11 23.73
C ILE A 159 -4.28 3.64 23.34
N ALA A 160 -3.47 3.35 22.31
CA ALA A 160 -3.23 1.99 21.81
C ALA A 160 -2.55 1.12 22.86
N GLU A 161 -1.53 1.63 23.57
CA GLU A 161 -0.83 0.92 24.66
C GLU A 161 -1.79 0.55 25.80
N LYS A 162 -2.65 1.48 26.24
CA LYS A 162 -3.67 1.19 27.26
C LYS A 162 -4.62 0.10 26.80
N LEU A 163 -5.03 0.14 25.53
CA LEU A 163 -5.88 -0.89 24.94
C LEU A 163 -5.19 -2.25 24.92
N GLU A 164 -3.93 -2.30 24.51
CA GLU A 164 -3.14 -3.53 24.49
C GLU A 164 -2.99 -4.15 25.88
N GLN A 165 -2.64 -3.33 26.90
CA GLN A 165 -2.54 -3.79 28.28
C GLN A 165 -3.86 -4.35 28.81
N MET A 166 -5.00 -3.75 28.42
CA MET A 166 -6.32 -4.24 28.83
C MET A 166 -6.67 -5.53 28.10
N LEU A 167 -6.37 -5.65 26.80
CA LEU A 167 -6.59 -6.88 26.05
C LEU A 167 -5.75 -8.03 26.59
N LEU A 168 -4.46 -7.81 26.90
CA LEU A 168 -3.58 -8.83 27.47
C LEU A 168 -4.07 -9.35 28.82
N ARG A 169 -4.67 -8.49 29.66
CA ARG A 169 -5.29 -8.90 30.93
C ARG A 169 -6.57 -9.71 30.74
N GLN A 170 -7.26 -9.54 29.62
CA GLN A 170 -8.57 -10.15 29.33
C GLN A 170 -8.51 -11.38 28.43
N ILE A 171 -7.30 -11.79 27.99
CA ILE A 171 -7.12 -13.03 27.19
C ILE A 171 -7.67 -14.26 27.92
N SER A 172 -7.75 -14.25 29.26
CA SER A 172 -8.34 -15.30 30.08
C SER A 172 -9.88 -15.25 30.14
N ASP A 173 -10.47 -14.11 29.91
CA ASP A 173 -11.93 -13.90 29.96
C ASP A 173 -12.46 -13.66 28.55
N LYS A 174 -13.30 -14.58 28.06
CA LYS A 174 -13.85 -14.55 26.69
C LYS A 174 -14.76 -13.34 26.38
N ASN A 175 -14.93 -12.40 27.30
CA ASN A 175 -15.78 -11.21 27.14
C ASN A 175 -14.92 -9.94 27.20
N LEU A 176 -14.99 -9.13 26.12
CA LEU A 176 -14.43 -7.77 26.13
C LEU A 176 -15.19 -6.90 27.15
N SER A 177 -14.46 -6.27 28.09
CA SER A 177 -15.09 -5.34 29.02
C SER A 177 -15.60 -4.09 28.30
N ASN A 178 -16.61 -3.42 28.85
CA ASN A 178 -17.10 -2.15 28.33
C ASN A 178 -16.01 -1.07 28.25
N GLN A 179 -15.00 -1.15 29.12
CA GLN A 179 -13.85 -0.24 29.09
C GLN A 179 -12.95 -0.49 27.87
N THR A 180 -12.72 -1.75 27.49
CA THR A 180 -11.95 -2.11 26.29
C THR A 180 -12.68 -1.68 25.02
N VAL A 181 -13.99 -1.92 24.96
CA VAL A 181 -14.85 -1.44 23.86
C VAL A 181 -14.83 0.09 23.78
N GLY A 182 -14.87 0.78 24.95
CA GLY A 182 -14.78 2.24 25.03
C GLY A 182 -13.44 2.78 24.50
N LEU A 183 -12.31 2.12 24.80
CA LEU A 183 -10.99 2.53 24.29
C LEU A 183 -10.84 2.28 22.77
N LEU A 184 -11.38 1.17 22.27
CA LEU A 184 -11.44 0.91 20.82
C LEU A 184 -12.24 2.00 20.10
N GLY A 185 -13.39 2.38 20.66
CA GLY A 185 -14.21 3.47 20.14
C GLY A 185 -13.47 4.81 20.15
N ARG A 186 -12.75 5.13 21.24
CA ARG A 186 -11.97 6.37 21.35
C ARG A 186 -10.82 6.41 20.32
N LEU A 187 -10.09 5.31 20.12
CA LEU A 187 -9.04 5.23 19.12
C LEU A 187 -9.60 5.43 17.70
N PHE A 188 -10.74 4.81 17.42
CA PHE A 188 -11.43 4.96 16.15
C PHE A 188 -11.89 6.40 15.88
N ILE A 189 -12.50 7.04 16.89
CA ILE A 189 -12.94 8.44 16.79
C ILE A 189 -11.70 9.35 16.60
N PHE A 190 -10.65 9.15 17.39
CA PHE A 190 -9.41 9.90 17.29
C PHE A 190 -8.81 9.83 15.88
N ASP A 191 -8.65 8.62 15.31
CA ASP A 191 -8.09 8.41 13.98
C ASP A 191 -8.93 9.12 12.89
N ASN A 192 -10.26 9.09 13.01
CA ASN A 192 -11.14 9.76 12.06
C ASN A 192 -11.14 11.29 12.21
N GLU A 193 -11.29 11.81 13.44
CA GLU A 193 -11.36 13.25 13.70
C GLU A 193 -10.02 13.95 13.41
N LYS A 194 -8.90 13.28 13.70
CA LYS A 194 -7.56 13.82 13.44
C LYS A 194 -7.07 13.57 12.02
N GLY A 195 -7.84 12.85 11.21
CA GLY A 195 -7.54 12.66 9.79
C GLY A 195 -6.40 11.67 9.52
N LEU A 196 -6.19 10.68 10.40
CA LEU A 196 -5.22 9.63 10.15
C LEU A 196 -5.54 8.89 8.85
N THR A 197 -4.58 8.81 7.96
CA THR A 197 -4.72 8.05 6.71
C THR A 197 -3.52 7.15 6.50
N ARG A 198 -3.78 5.97 5.93
CA ARG A 198 -2.74 5.07 5.46
C ARG A 198 -2.31 5.47 4.06
N HIS A 199 -1.03 5.38 3.80
CA HIS A 199 -0.42 5.64 2.50
C HIS A 199 0.76 4.69 2.27
N MET A 200 1.34 4.69 1.08
CA MET A 200 2.59 3.97 0.82
C MET A 200 3.77 4.92 0.91
N ARG A 201 4.88 4.40 1.39
CA ARG A 201 6.15 5.13 1.50
C ARG A 201 7.32 4.23 1.12
N GLU A 202 8.28 4.80 0.43
CA GLU A 202 9.55 4.11 0.19
C GLU A 202 10.34 3.96 1.49
N ARG A 203 11.00 2.82 1.65
CA ARG A 203 11.90 2.56 2.78
C ARG A 203 13.16 3.40 2.63
N ALA A 204 13.42 4.29 3.57
CA ALA A 204 14.63 5.10 3.61
C ALA A 204 15.87 4.25 3.93
N GLU A 205 15.70 3.23 4.78
CA GLU A 205 16.77 2.35 5.24
C GLU A 205 16.39 0.88 5.00
N LYS A 206 17.42 0.01 4.95
CA LYS A 206 17.25 -1.44 4.79
C LYS A 206 16.37 -1.79 3.59
N ARG A 207 16.73 -1.24 2.41
CA ARG A 207 16.06 -1.60 1.16
C ARG A 207 16.02 -3.10 0.99
N ARG A 208 14.88 -3.60 0.48
CA ARG A 208 14.75 -5.03 0.19
C ARG A 208 15.58 -5.41 -1.00
N GLU A 209 16.32 -6.49 -0.87
CA GLU A 209 16.95 -7.15 -2.00
C GLU A 209 15.88 -7.75 -2.92
N THR A 210 16.08 -7.60 -4.20
CA THR A 210 15.20 -8.18 -5.21
C THR A 210 16.02 -9.14 -6.08
N TYR A 211 15.49 -10.34 -6.27
CA TYR A 211 16.01 -11.36 -7.16
C TYR A 211 14.94 -11.77 -8.17
N VAL A 212 15.37 -12.31 -9.30
CA VAL A 212 14.47 -13.04 -10.18
C VAL A 212 13.94 -14.25 -9.41
N LEU A 213 12.64 -14.47 -9.43
CA LEU A 213 12.03 -15.64 -8.78
C LEU A 213 11.88 -16.76 -9.79
N THR A 214 12.52 -17.90 -9.54
CA THR A 214 12.46 -19.07 -10.43
C THR A 214 11.00 -19.51 -10.63
N ARG A 215 10.50 -19.37 -11.85
CA ARG A 215 9.10 -19.63 -12.21
C ARG A 215 8.08 -18.84 -11.35
N GLY A 216 8.46 -17.65 -10.89
CA GLY A 216 7.60 -16.81 -10.04
C GLY A 216 7.44 -17.29 -8.58
N ASP A 217 8.17 -18.32 -8.16
CA ASP A 217 8.09 -18.89 -6.82
C ASP A 217 8.91 -18.06 -5.82
N PHE A 218 8.23 -17.41 -4.88
CA PHE A 218 8.87 -16.51 -3.89
C PHE A 218 9.87 -17.24 -2.96
N LEU A 219 9.75 -18.55 -2.80
CA LEU A 219 10.69 -19.38 -2.04
C LEU A 219 11.95 -19.75 -2.83
N ARG A 220 12.02 -19.39 -4.12
CA ARG A 220 13.11 -19.77 -5.03
C ARG A 220 13.76 -18.56 -5.70
N PRO A 221 14.42 -17.65 -4.95
CA PRO A 221 15.17 -16.58 -5.56
C PRO A 221 16.35 -17.14 -6.37
N ASP A 222 16.52 -16.67 -7.60
CA ASP A 222 17.65 -17.06 -8.44
C ASP A 222 18.90 -16.24 -8.05
N ILE A 223 19.61 -16.73 -7.06
CA ILE A 223 20.84 -16.08 -6.55
C ILE A 223 21.94 -16.05 -7.62
N GLN A 224 21.94 -16.98 -8.59
CA GLN A 224 22.98 -17.04 -9.63
C GLN A 224 22.87 -15.88 -10.60
N GLN A 225 21.67 -15.37 -10.86
CA GLN A 225 21.47 -14.17 -11.66
C GLN A 225 21.84 -12.86 -10.93
N GLY A 226 22.12 -12.94 -9.64
CA GLY A 226 22.46 -11.79 -8.80
C GLY A 226 21.26 -10.89 -8.48
N LEU A 227 21.54 -9.82 -7.74
CA LEU A 227 20.54 -8.80 -7.40
C LEU A 227 20.01 -8.09 -8.64
N VAL A 228 18.72 -7.83 -8.61
CA VAL A 228 18.05 -7.00 -9.61
C VAL A 228 17.91 -5.60 -9.02
N VAL A 229 18.35 -4.60 -9.77
CA VAL A 229 18.17 -3.20 -9.40
C VAL A 229 16.91 -2.63 -10.07
N PRO A 230 16.29 -1.60 -9.48
CA PRO A 230 15.19 -0.90 -10.12
C PRO A 230 15.62 -0.34 -11.48
N ASP A 231 14.90 -0.72 -12.52
CA ASP A 231 15.08 -0.23 -13.88
C ASP A 231 13.76 -0.34 -14.65
N THR A 232 13.61 0.45 -15.70
CA THR A 232 12.43 0.39 -16.57
C THR A 232 12.76 -0.38 -17.82
N PRO A 233 11.85 -1.25 -18.32
CA PRO A 233 12.02 -1.97 -19.58
C PRO A 233 12.05 -1.04 -20.78
#